data_d013e84996d8d90a04dcd316fce8e37e
#
_entry.id   d013e84996d8d90a04dcd316fce8e37e
#
_cell.length_a   1.000
_cell.length_b   1.000
_cell.length_c   1.000
_cell.angle_alpha   90.00
_cell.angle_beta   90.00
_cell.angle_gamma   90.00
#
_symmetry.space_group_name_H-M   'P 1'
#
loop_
_entity.id
_entity.type
_entity.pdbx_description
1 polymer ?
#
loop_
_entity_poly.entity_id
_entity_poly.type
_entity_poly.pdbx_seq_one_letter_code
_entity_poly.pdbx_strand_id
1 'polypeptide(L)'
;GIAHEIQNPLNFVNNFSDLNSELISEMKEELLKGNIEEAKTIAENINENEQKIIFHGKRADSIVKGMLQHSRSSSGVKEPTDINALAAEYLRLAYHGLRAKDKSFNATMETDYDESIGNINIIPQDIGRVILNLITNAFYAASLHSKGGFSDSDKSNNPIVWVSTKKVGDKVLISVKDNGNGIPSKVLDKIFQPFFTTKPTGQGTGLGLSLSYDIVKAHGGELKVETKEGEGAEFIIQLPASA
;
A
#
# COMPACT_ATOMS: atom_id res chain seq x y z
N GLY A 1 -11.27 -1.00 16.78
CA GLY A 1 -9.85 -1.19 17.10
C GLY A 1 -9.26 -2.37 16.33
N ILE A 2 -7.94 -2.57 16.36
CA ILE A 2 -7.18 -3.59 15.59
C ILE A 2 -7.76 -5.01 15.75
N ALA A 3 -8.13 -5.40 16.97
CA ALA A 3 -8.74 -6.70 17.22
C ALA A 3 -9.99 -6.94 16.37
N HIS A 4 -10.81 -5.93 16.20
CA HIS A 4 -12.04 -6.00 15.40
C HIS A 4 -11.74 -6.17 13.90
N GLU A 5 -10.67 -5.52 13.41
CA GLU A 5 -10.24 -5.65 12.01
C GLU A 5 -9.67 -7.03 11.68
N ILE A 6 -9.07 -7.71 12.66
CA ILE A 6 -8.61 -9.11 12.53
C ILE A 6 -9.78 -10.08 12.69
N GLN A 7 -10.67 -9.82 13.64
CA GLN A 7 -11.84 -10.70 13.89
C GLN A 7 -12.76 -10.78 12.66
N ASN A 8 -12.97 -9.68 11.95
CA ASN A 8 -13.85 -9.66 10.79
C ASN A 8 -13.46 -10.69 9.72
N PRO A 9 -12.25 -10.70 9.15
CA PRO A 9 -11.88 -11.72 8.17
C PRO A 9 -11.82 -13.13 8.78
N LEU A 10 -11.46 -13.30 10.05
CA LEU A 10 -11.46 -14.62 10.69
C LEU A 10 -12.88 -15.17 10.87
N ASN A 11 -13.88 -14.35 11.15
CA ASN A 11 -15.27 -14.79 11.20
C ASN A 11 -15.73 -15.33 9.84
N PHE A 12 -15.33 -14.69 8.72
CA PHE A 12 -15.63 -15.23 7.40
C PHE A 12 -14.93 -16.56 7.13
N VAL A 13 -13.65 -16.71 7.54
CA VAL A 13 -12.93 -17.99 7.42
C VAL A 13 -13.68 -19.08 8.17
N ASN A 14 -14.07 -18.85 9.42
CA ASN A 14 -14.79 -19.83 10.24
C ASN A 14 -16.15 -20.18 9.62
N ASN A 15 -16.96 -19.17 9.26
CA ASN A 15 -18.30 -19.39 8.70
C ASN A 15 -18.25 -20.20 7.40
N PHE A 16 -17.32 -19.93 6.49
CA PHE A 16 -17.18 -20.70 5.24
C PHE A 16 -16.61 -22.10 5.50
N SER A 17 -15.75 -22.27 6.52
CA SER A 17 -15.26 -23.61 6.92
C SER A 17 -16.38 -24.46 7.52
N ASP A 18 -17.23 -23.88 8.35
CA ASP A 18 -18.39 -24.57 8.92
C ASP A 18 -19.37 -24.97 7.81
N LEU A 19 -19.69 -24.06 6.89
CA LEU A 19 -20.53 -24.33 5.72
C LEU A 19 -19.95 -25.44 4.85
N ASN A 20 -18.63 -25.45 4.60
CA ASN A 20 -18.00 -26.53 3.84
C ASN A 20 -18.11 -27.89 4.54
N SER A 21 -18.07 -27.92 5.86
CA SER A 21 -18.27 -29.16 6.62
C SER A 21 -19.66 -29.73 6.43
N GLU A 22 -20.70 -28.89 6.38
CA GLU A 22 -22.08 -29.26 6.10
C GLU A 22 -22.21 -29.76 4.64
N LEU A 23 -21.69 -28.99 3.67
CA LEU A 23 -21.71 -29.34 2.25
C LEU A 23 -20.99 -30.67 1.94
N ILE A 24 -19.86 -30.94 2.62
CA ILE A 24 -19.16 -32.26 2.50
C ILE A 24 -20.05 -33.42 2.97
N SER A 25 -20.81 -33.21 4.03
CA SER A 25 -21.74 -34.25 4.53
C SER A 25 -22.88 -34.49 3.55
N GLU A 26 -23.47 -33.41 3.01
CA GLU A 26 -24.51 -33.47 1.98
C GLU A 26 -23.99 -34.11 0.68
N MET A 27 -22.80 -33.74 0.22
CA MET A 27 -22.17 -34.35 -0.95
C MET A 27 -22.00 -35.86 -0.80
N LYS A 28 -21.60 -36.32 0.39
CA LYS A 28 -21.48 -37.77 0.69
C LYS A 28 -22.83 -38.49 0.60
N GLU A 29 -23.89 -37.86 1.10
CA GLU A 29 -25.24 -38.42 1.02
C GLU A 29 -25.72 -38.54 -0.43
N GLU A 30 -25.53 -37.51 -1.26
CA GLU A 30 -25.91 -37.52 -2.65
C GLU A 30 -25.11 -38.55 -3.47
N LEU A 31 -23.83 -38.77 -3.16
CA LEU A 31 -23.01 -39.80 -3.75
C LEU A 31 -23.56 -41.19 -3.39
N LEU A 32 -23.99 -41.43 -2.14
CA LEU A 32 -24.60 -42.71 -1.72
C LEU A 32 -25.94 -42.99 -2.40
N LYS A 33 -26.71 -41.92 -2.73
CA LYS A 33 -27.95 -42.01 -3.50
C LYS A 33 -27.73 -42.20 -5.00
N GLY A 34 -26.50 -42.05 -5.50
CA GLY A 34 -26.16 -42.09 -6.91
C GLY A 34 -26.42 -40.79 -7.66
N ASN A 35 -26.69 -39.70 -6.96
CA ASN A 35 -26.97 -38.36 -7.53
C ASN A 35 -25.68 -37.62 -7.88
N ILE A 36 -24.95 -38.08 -8.89
CA ILE A 36 -23.60 -37.61 -9.25
C ILE A 36 -23.61 -36.14 -9.66
N GLU A 37 -24.61 -35.65 -10.40
CA GLU A 37 -24.68 -34.27 -10.84
C GLU A 37 -24.87 -33.30 -9.66
N GLU A 38 -25.72 -33.66 -8.70
CA GLU A 38 -25.89 -32.88 -7.47
C GLU A 38 -24.62 -32.85 -6.65
N ALA A 39 -23.95 -33.98 -6.47
CA ALA A 39 -22.66 -34.02 -5.80
C ALA A 39 -21.58 -33.18 -6.45
N LYS A 40 -21.56 -33.07 -7.78
CA LYS A 40 -20.66 -32.15 -8.51
C LYS A 40 -20.99 -30.68 -8.21
N THR A 41 -22.26 -30.30 -8.22
CA THR A 41 -22.70 -28.94 -7.89
C THR A 41 -22.27 -28.55 -6.47
N ILE A 42 -22.44 -29.47 -5.51
CA ILE A 42 -21.98 -29.23 -4.14
C ILE A 42 -20.45 -29.11 -4.07
N ALA A 43 -19.70 -29.90 -4.82
CA ALA A 43 -18.25 -29.79 -4.88
C ALA A 43 -17.78 -28.43 -5.46
N GLU A 44 -18.49 -27.88 -6.45
CA GLU A 44 -18.25 -26.54 -6.98
C GLU A 44 -18.49 -25.46 -5.92
N ASN A 45 -19.58 -25.56 -5.15
CA ASN A 45 -19.87 -24.64 -4.04
C ASN A 45 -18.79 -24.69 -2.96
N ILE A 46 -18.28 -25.89 -2.62
CA ILE A 46 -17.16 -26.06 -1.69
C ILE A 46 -15.92 -25.35 -2.22
N ASN A 47 -15.60 -25.52 -3.49
CA ASN A 47 -14.44 -24.86 -4.12
C ASN A 47 -14.56 -23.32 -4.11
N GLU A 48 -15.76 -22.79 -4.37
CA GLU A 48 -15.99 -21.34 -4.24
C GLU A 48 -15.79 -20.84 -2.81
N ASN A 49 -16.25 -21.58 -1.81
CA ASN A 49 -16.05 -21.24 -0.40
C ASN A 49 -14.57 -21.30 -0.01
N GLU A 50 -13.80 -22.29 -0.51
CA GLU A 50 -12.35 -22.36 -0.30
C GLU A 50 -11.64 -21.11 -0.84
N GLN A 51 -12.04 -20.59 -1.99
CA GLN A 51 -11.47 -19.33 -2.51
C GLN A 51 -11.76 -18.14 -1.57
N LYS A 52 -12.95 -18.09 -0.96
CA LYS A 52 -13.31 -17.07 0.03
C LYS A 52 -12.51 -17.22 1.32
N ILE A 53 -12.28 -18.45 1.78
CA ILE A 53 -11.43 -18.76 2.94
C ILE A 53 -10.00 -18.27 2.70
N ILE A 54 -9.40 -18.62 1.55
CA ILE A 54 -8.06 -18.20 1.18
C ILE A 54 -7.97 -16.67 1.13
N PHE A 55 -8.97 -16.01 0.55
CA PHE A 55 -9.03 -14.56 0.43
C PHE A 55 -9.06 -13.88 1.80
N HIS A 56 -9.94 -14.30 2.70
CA HIS A 56 -10.06 -13.72 4.03
C HIS A 56 -8.87 -14.08 4.93
N GLY A 57 -8.30 -15.28 4.80
CA GLY A 57 -7.07 -15.68 5.47
C GLY A 57 -5.89 -14.79 5.11
N LYS A 58 -5.68 -14.52 3.81
CA LYS A 58 -4.66 -13.57 3.34
C LYS A 58 -4.90 -12.16 3.84
N ARG A 59 -6.16 -11.73 3.97
CA ARG A 59 -6.49 -10.43 4.55
C ARG A 59 -6.10 -10.35 6.02
N ALA A 60 -6.44 -11.35 6.84
CA ALA A 60 -6.04 -11.40 8.25
C ALA A 60 -4.51 -11.37 8.40
N ASP A 61 -3.78 -12.17 7.62
CA ASP A 61 -2.31 -12.19 7.60
C ASP A 61 -1.71 -10.80 7.27
N SER A 62 -2.27 -10.11 6.28
CA SER A 62 -1.80 -8.78 5.90
C SER A 62 -2.03 -7.72 6.99
N ILE A 63 -3.16 -7.81 7.71
CA ILE A 63 -3.45 -6.93 8.86
C ILE A 63 -2.45 -7.18 9.99
N VAL A 64 -2.18 -8.46 10.33
CA VAL A 64 -1.20 -8.83 11.36
C VAL A 64 0.21 -8.37 10.99
N LYS A 65 0.64 -8.58 9.75
CA LYS A 65 1.94 -8.10 9.25
C LYS A 65 2.06 -6.58 9.32
N GLY A 66 1.00 -5.86 8.91
CA GLY A 66 0.96 -4.40 9.02
C GLY A 66 1.03 -3.93 10.48
N MET A 67 0.33 -4.61 11.39
CA MET A 67 0.37 -4.33 12.82
C MET A 67 1.77 -4.56 13.42
N LEU A 68 2.44 -5.66 13.07
CA LEU A 68 3.81 -5.93 13.53
C LEU A 68 4.79 -4.87 13.03
N GLN A 69 4.60 -4.36 11.81
CA GLN A 69 5.38 -3.24 11.28
C GLN A 69 5.08 -1.92 12.02
N HIS A 70 3.83 -1.69 12.42
CA HIS A 70 3.44 -0.53 13.21
C HIS A 70 3.92 -0.63 14.67
N SER A 71 3.89 -1.83 15.26
CA SER A 71 4.33 -2.09 16.66
C SER A 71 5.84 -2.08 16.84
N ARG A 72 6.62 -2.23 15.76
CA ARG A 72 8.06 -2.00 15.81
C ARG A 72 8.30 -0.50 15.90
N SER A 73 8.17 0.04 17.13
CA SER A 73 8.76 1.33 17.46
C SER A 73 10.24 1.23 17.07
N SER A 74 10.70 2.16 16.24
CA SER A 74 12.11 2.20 15.91
C SER A 74 12.90 2.35 17.19
N SER A 75 13.73 1.36 17.50
CA SER A 75 14.81 1.50 18.47
C SER A 75 15.99 2.25 17.83
N GLY A 76 15.75 2.88 16.67
CA GLY A 76 16.78 3.56 15.88
C GLY A 76 17.25 4.84 16.57
N VAL A 77 18.54 5.07 16.47
CA VAL A 77 19.15 6.32 16.89
C VAL A 77 19.11 7.28 15.70
N LYS A 78 18.82 8.55 15.96
CA LYS A 78 18.99 9.59 14.94
C LYS A 78 20.45 9.71 14.57
N GLU A 79 20.73 9.75 13.29
CA GLU A 79 22.09 9.92 12.76
C GLU A 79 22.12 10.88 11.58
N PRO A 80 23.25 11.57 11.33
CA PRO A 80 23.42 12.44 10.18
C PRO A 80 23.23 11.65 8.87
N THR A 81 22.19 11.96 8.10
CA THR A 81 21.79 11.18 6.93
C THR A 81 21.66 12.08 5.72
N ASP A 82 22.22 11.66 4.58
CA ASP A 82 22.02 12.27 3.28
C ASP A 82 20.64 11.88 2.74
N ILE A 83 19.74 12.87 2.71
CA ILE A 83 18.35 12.67 2.26
C ILE A 83 18.26 12.35 0.77
N ASN A 84 19.14 12.93 -0.05
CA ASN A 84 19.14 12.69 -1.50
C ASN A 84 19.54 11.25 -1.81
N ALA A 85 20.60 10.78 -1.16
CA ALA A 85 21.04 9.39 -1.28
C ALA A 85 19.95 8.41 -0.79
N LEU A 86 19.32 8.70 0.34
CA LEU A 86 18.24 7.90 0.90
C LEU A 86 17.04 7.83 -0.06
N ALA A 87 16.58 8.97 -0.58
CA ALA A 87 15.46 9.04 -1.51
C ALA A 87 15.74 8.25 -2.81
N ALA A 88 16.95 8.41 -3.36
CA ALA A 88 17.38 7.70 -4.56
C ALA A 88 17.47 6.16 -4.34
N GLU A 89 17.94 5.72 -3.17
CA GLU A 89 18.02 4.30 -2.81
C GLU A 89 16.61 3.68 -2.75
N TYR A 90 15.69 4.31 -2.02
CA TYR A 90 14.33 3.78 -1.85
C TYR A 90 13.48 3.87 -3.12
N LEU A 91 13.74 4.83 -4.01
CA LEU A 91 13.13 4.88 -5.33
C LEU A 91 13.53 3.66 -6.16
N ARG A 92 14.84 3.34 -6.22
CA ARG A 92 15.34 2.13 -6.91
C ARG A 92 14.79 0.85 -6.29
N LEU A 93 14.77 0.77 -4.95
CA LEU A 93 14.24 -0.38 -4.23
C LEU A 93 12.76 -0.64 -4.56
N ALA A 94 11.92 0.42 -4.54
CA ALA A 94 10.52 0.35 -4.89
C ALA A 94 10.31 -0.15 -6.33
N TYR A 95 11.02 0.43 -7.29
CA TYR A 95 10.91 0.07 -8.70
C TYR A 95 11.31 -1.37 -8.97
N HIS A 96 12.48 -1.79 -8.48
CA HIS A 96 12.96 -3.16 -8.66
C HIS A 96 12.08 -4.18 -7.92
N GLY A 97 11.57 -3.83 -6.74
CA GLY A 97 10.62 -4.66 -6.00
C GLY A 97 9.32 -4.93 -6.75
N LEU A 98 8.80 -3.92 -7.46
CA LEU A 98 7.61 -4.09 -8.32
C LEU A 98 7.91 -4.91 -9.57
N ARG A 99 9.03 -4.66 -10.24
CA ARG A 99 9.45 -5.44 -11.40
C ARG A 99 9.76 -6.91 -11.08
N ALA A 100 10.22 -7.20 -9.87
CA ALA A 100 10.41 -8.58 -9.42
C ALA A 100 9.08 -9.34 -9.27
N LYS A 101 7.99 -8.64 -8.92
CA LYS A 101 6.64 -9.21 -8.80
C LYS A 101 5.91 -9.28 -10.15
N ASP A 102 6.08 -8.27 -10.98
CA ASP A 102 5.48 -8.16 -12.29
C ASP A 102 6.52 -7.68 -13.31
N LYS A 103 7.00 -8.58 -14.15
CA LYS A 103 8.02 -8.29 -15.17
C LYS A 103 7.52 -7.29 -16.23
N SER A 104 6.21 -7.17 -16.41
CA SER A 104 5.59 -6.22 -17.35
C SER A 104 5.50 -4.80 -16.78
N PHE A 105 5.69 -4.63 -15.45
CA PHE A 105 5.66 -3.32 -14.82
C PHE A 105 6.74 -2.41 -15.40
N ASN A 106 6.33 -1.23 -15.86
CA ASN A 106 7.22 -0.17 -16.32
C ASN A 106 6.66 1.20 -15.89
N ALA A 107 7.54 2.09 -15.47
CA ALA A 107 7.20 3.46 -15.09
C ALA A 107 8.42 4.37 -15.33
N THR A 108 8.17 5.61 -15.69
CA THR A 108 9.20 6.65 -15.75
C THR A 108 9.43 7.19 -14.34
N MET A 109 10.68 7.31 -13.97
CA MET A 109 11.11 7.91 -12.70
C MET A 109 11.87 9.20 -13.01
N GLU A 110 11.39 10.31 -12.48
CA GLU A 110 12.05 11.62 -12.60
C GLU A 110 12.49 12.08 -11.22
N THR A 111 13.69 12.66 -11.14
CA THR A 111 14.27 13.09 -9.86
C THR A 111 14.81 14.50 -9.96
N ASP A 112 14.59 15.28 -8.91
CA ASP A 112 15.13 16.63 -8.75
C ASP A 112 15.60 16.82 -7.30
N TYR A 113 16.91 16.69 -7.08
CA TYR A 113 17.50 16.70 -5.75
C TYR A 113 18.29 17.98 -5.49
N ASP A 114 17.93 18.68 -4.41
CA ASP A 114 18.64 19.88 -3.95
C ASP A 114 19.93 19.48 -3.22
N GLU A 115 21.07 19.68 -3.87
CA GLU A 115 22.40 19.35 -3.34
C GLU A 115 22.80 20.21 -2.12
N SER A 116 22.09 21.31 -1.86
CA SER A 116 22.38 22.21 -0.74
C SER A 116 21.89 21.72 0.63
N ILE A 117 21.12 20.60 0.68
CA ILE A 117 20.51 20.10 1.91
C ILE A 117 21.58 19.66 2.92
N GLY A 118 22.57 18.89 2.48
CA GLY A 118 23.52 18.22 3.36
C GLY A 118 22.86 17.11 4.19
N ASN A 119 23.53 16.75 5.30
CA ASN A 119 23.01 15.73 6.21
C ASN A 119 22.03 16.33 7.22
N ILE A 120 20.94 15.60 7.52
CA ILE A 120 20.02 15.94 8.60
C ILE A 120 19.91 14.79 9.60
N ASN A 121 19.63 15.09 10.87
CA ASN A 121 19.53 14.11 11.95
C ASN A 121 18.15 13.42 11.94
N ILE A 122 18.11 12.20 11.43
CA ILE A 122 16.89 11.38 11.36
C ILE A 122 17.20 9.91 11.70
N ILE A 123 16.17 9.10 11.86
CA ILE A 123 16.31 7.64 11.87
C ILE A 123 16.14 7.15 10.42
N PRO A 124 17.22 6.73 9.72
CA PRO A 124 17.18 6.49 8.27
C PRO A 124 16.17 5.39 7.88
N GLN A 125 16.08 4.32 8.69
CA GLN A 125 15.15 3.22 8.42
C GLN A 125 13.69 3.67 8.49
N ASP A 126 13.37 4.61 9.36
CA ASP A 126 12.01 5.14 9.51
C ASP A 126 11.62 6.03 8.35
N ILE A 127 12.46 7.01 8.03
CA ILE A 127 12.20 7.90 6.90
C ILE A 127 12.27 7.14 5.58
N GLY A 128 13.19 6.19 5.44
CA GLY A 128 13.24 5.29 4.29
C GLY A 128 11.95 4.48 4.11
N ARG A 129 11.35 3.98 5.21
CA ARG A 129 10.05 3.30 5.19
C ARG A 129 8.93 4.23 4.72
N VAL A 130 8.91 5.48 5.17
CA VAL A 130 7.95 6.50 4.71
C VAL A 130 8.10 6.72 3.20
N ILE A 131 9.33 6.99 2.73
CA ILE A 131 9.63 7.20 1.32
C ILE A 131 9.18 6.00 0.48
N LEU A 132 9.54 4.77 0.89
CA LEU A 132 9.15 3.52 0.21
C LEU A 132 7.63 3.38 0.08
N ASN A 133 6.91 3.67 1.17
CA ASN A 133 5.46 3.59 1.19
C ASN A 133 4.82 4.60 0.25
N LEU A 134 5.28 5.86 0.25
CA LEU A 134 4.76 6.89 -0.65
C LEU A 134 5.06 6.56 -2.12
N ILE A 135 6.29 6.13 -2.43
CA ILE A 135 6.69 5.75 -3.81
C ILE A 135 5.89 4.54 -4.30
N THR A 136 5.71 3.51 -3.47
CA THR A 136 4.90 2.33 -3.88
C THR A 136 3.43 2.68 -4.08
N ASN A 137 2.89 3.63 -3.33
CA ASN A 137 1.54 4.15 -3.55
C ASN A 137 1.45 4.97 -4.84
N ALA A 138 2.44 5.81 -5.12
CA ALA A 138 2.55 6.60 -6.36
C ALA A 138 2.61 5.68 -7.60
N PHE A 139 3.48 4.67 -7.59
CA PHE A 139 3.54 3.69 -8.68
C PHE A 139 2.21 2.95 -8.88
N TYR A 140 1.54 2.57 -7.79
CA TYR A 140 0.24 1.93 -7.87
C TYR A 140 -0.82 2.85 -8.53
N ALA A 141 -0.91 4.11 -8.08
CA ALA A 141 -1.86 5.09 -8.60
C ALA A 141 -1.62 5.39 -10.09
N ALA A 142 -0.37 5.63 -10.48
CA ALA A 142 0.03 5.88 -11.86
C ALA A 142 -0.26 4.67 -12.77
N SER A 143 -0.01 3.43 -12.29
CA SER A 143 -0.29 2.21 -13.06
C SER A 143 -1.78 1.93 -13.27
N LEU A 144 -2.64 2.34 -12.34
CA LEU A 144 -4.08 2.24 -12.52
C LEU A 144 -4.59 3.21 -13.59
N HIS A 145 -4.06 4.43 -13.62
CA HIS A 145 -4.40 5.45 -14.60
C HIS A 145 -4.06 4.98 -16.01
N SER A 146 -2.89 4.39 -16.22
CA SER A 146 -2.45 3.89 -17.53
C SER A 146 -3.27 2.71 -18.03
N LYS A 147 -3.81 1.86 -17.15
CA LYS A 147 -4.65 0.70 -17.53
C LYS A 147 -6.11 1.06 -17.79
N GLY A 148 -6.59 2.21 -17.32
CA GLY A 148 -7.97 2.67 -17.51
C GLY A 148 -8.23 3.50 -18.79
N GLY A 149 -7.21 3.82 -19.55
CA GLY A 149 -7.33 4.61 -20.77
C GLY A 149 -7.90 3.82 -21.95
N PHE A 150 -9.00 4.27 -22.49
CA PHE A 150 -9.79 3.69 -23.59
C PHE A 150 -9.14 3.84 -24.98
N SER A 151 -7.83 4.01 -25.12
CA SER A 151 -7.22 4.17 -26.43
C SER A 151 -5.78 3.66 -26.48
N ASP A 152 -5.55 2.64 -27.30
CA ASP A 152 -4.23 2.09 -27.64
C ASP A 152 -3.29 3.08 -28.39
N SER A 153 -3.75 4.31 -28.66
CA SER A 153 -3.05 5.29 -29.49
C SER A 153 -2.39 6.44 -28.72
N ASP A 154 -2.67 6.65 -27.42
CA ASP A 154 -2.08 7.72 -26.63
C ASP A 154 -0.86 7.24 -25.83
N LYS A 155 0.33 7.42 -26.41
CA LYS A 155 1.64 7.26 -25.71
C LYS A 155 1.83 8.23 -24.53
N SER A 156 0.84 9.09 -24.22
CA SER A 156 0.89 10.08 -23.13
C SER A 156 0.55 9.49 -21.75
N ASN A 157 0.17 8.21 -21.66
CA ASN A 157 -0.36 7.60 -20.42
C ASN A 157 0.63 6.68 -19.70
N ASN A 158 1.94 6.85 -19.93
CA ASN A 158 2.92 6.08 -19.15
C ASN A 158 2.86 6.48 -17.67
N PRO A 159 2.95 5.51 -16.74
CA PRO A 159 3.11 5.82 -15.33
C PRO A 159 4.36 6.65 -15.09
N ILE A 160 4.21 7.79 -14.42
CA ILE A 160 5.34 8.66 -14.07
C ILE A 160 5.29 8.94 -12.57
N VAL A 161 6.44 8.81 -11.92
CA VAL A 161 6.64 9.18 -10.52
C VAL A 161 7.81 10.14 -10.43
N TRP A 162 7.57 11.29 -9.82
CA TRP A 162 8.59 12.29 -9.52
C TRP A 162 8.98 12.20 -8.05
N VAL A 163 10.27 12.23 -7.78
CA VAL A 163 10.81 12.33 -6.42
C VAL A 163 11.76 13.51 -6.35
N SER A 164 11.45 14.48 -5.51
CA SER A 164 12.28 15.66 -5.36
C SER A 164 12.58 15.97 -3.90
N THR A 165 13.65 16.72 -3.68
CA THR A 165 14.03 17.24 -2.36
C THR A 165 14.31 18.72 -2.47
N LYS A 166 14.00 19.48 -1.42
CA LYS A 166 14.25 20.92 -1.39
C LYS A 166 14.50 21.41 0.03
N LYS A 167 15.49 22.28 0.18
CA LYS A 167 15.69 23.03 1.42
C LYS A 167 14.90 24.33 1.40
N VAL A 168 14.09 24.55 2.42
CA VAL A 168 13.29 25.77 2.56
C VAL A 168 13.46 26.30 3.99
N GLY A 169 14.33 27.27 4.16
CA GLY A 169 14.69 27.81 5.47
C GLY A 169 15.29 26.73 6.38
N ASP A 170 14.64 26.49 7.51
CA ASP A 170 15.01 25.48 8.51
C ASP A 170 14.36 24.11 8.28
N LYS A 171 13.75 23.88 7.12
CA LYS A 171 13.07 22.64 6.77
C LYS A 171 13.66 22.01 5.51
N VAL A 172 13.56 20.69 5.47
CA VAL A 172 13.80 19.87 4.29
C VAL A 172 12.49 19.28 3.84
N LEU A 173 12.17 19.44 2.57
CA LEU A 173 11.01 18.86 1.91
C LEU A 173 11.45 17.66 1.09
N ILE A 174 10.71 16.56 1.18
CA ILE A 174 10.83 15.39 0.29
C ILE A 174 9.47 15.23 -0.35
N SER A 175 9.39 15.38 -1.67
CA SER A 175 8.15 15.24 -2.42
C SER A 175 8.14 13.94 -3.23
N VAL A 176 6.99 13.27 -3.22
CA VAL A 176 6.68 12.13 -4.09
C VAL A 176 5.38 12.45 -4.80
N LYS A 177 5.46 12.62 -6.12
CA LYS A 177 4.32 12.96 -6.99
C LYS A 177 4.07 11.85 -8.00
N ASP A 178 2.82 11.64 -8.36
CA ASP A 178 2.38 10.72 -9.42
C ASP A 178 1.44 11.40 -10.41
N ASN A 179 1.32 10.80 -11.60
CA ASN A 179 0.34 11.16 -12.62
C ASN A 179 -0.89 10.24 -12.60
N GLY A 180 -1.26 9.72 -11.44
CA GLY A 180 -2.41 8.84 -11.27
C GLY A 180 -3.75 9.57 -11.28
N ASN A 181 -4.79 8.88 -10.81
CA ASN A 181 -6.16 9.45 -10.78
C ASN A 181 -6.38 10.49 -9.67
N GLY A 182 -5.37 10.79 -8.86
CA GLY A 182 -5.53 11.66 -7.69
C GLY A 182 -6.39 11.01 -6.60
N ILE A 183 -6.71 11.82 -5.58
CA ILE A 183 -7.48 11.38 -4.43
C ILE A 183 -8.79 12.16 -4.38
N PRO A 184 -9.96 11.50 -4.41
CA PRO A 184 -11.25 12.18 -4.28
C PRO A 184 -11.37 12.96 -2.98
N SER A 185 -11.89 14.19 -3.04
CA SER A 185 -12.01 15.09 -1.89
C SER A 185 -12.81 14.47 -0.72
N LYS A 186 -13.80 13.63 -1.03
CA LYS A 186 -14.66 12.94 -0.04
C LYS A 186 -13.92 11.95 0.87
N VAL A 187 -12.70 11.53 0.50
CA VAL A 187 -11.90 10.59 1.28
C VAL A 187 -10.61 11.20 1.83
N LEU A 188 -10.29 12.44 1.46
CA LEU A 188 -9.03 13.09 1.79
C LEU A 188 -8.79 13.16 3.31
N ASP A 189 -9.82 13.43 4.09
CA ASP A 189 -9.75 13.48 5.57
C ASP A 189 -9.51 12.11 6.22
N LYS A 190 -9.66 11.02 5.45
CA LYS A 190 -9.59 9.65 5.95
C LYS A 190 -8.30 8.92 5.56
N ILE A 191 -7.53 9.43 4.60
CA ILE A 191 -6.38 8.70 4.04
C ILE A 191 -5.28 8.38 5.07
N PHE A 192 -5.19 9.17 6.15
CA PHE A 192 -4.26 8.94 7.25
C PHE A 192 -4.86 8.12 8.41
N GLN A 193 -6.13 7.72 8.31
CA GLN A 193 -6.74 6.87 9.32
C GLN A 193 -6.22 5.43 9.18
N PRO A 194 -5.88 4.76 10.29
CA PRO A 194 -5.50 3.36 10.25
C PRO A 194 -6.57 2.50 9.58
N PHE A 195 -6.13 1.53 8.74
CA PHE A 195 -6.97 0.59 7.99
C PHE A 195 -7.80 1.20 6.86
N PHE A 196 -7.74 2.51 6.64
CA PHE A 196 -8.40 3.12 5.50
C PHE A 196 -7.65 2.80 4.20
N THR A 197 -8.35 2.27 3.21
CA THR A 197 -7.80 1.99 1.88
C THR A 197 -8.89 2.07 0.81
N THR A 198 -8.53 2.60 -0.34
CA THR A 198 -9.34 2.58 -1.57
C THR A 198 -8.91 1.44 -2.51
N LYS A 199 -7.83 0.72 -2.18
CA LYS A 199 -7.35 -0.43 -2.95
C LYS A 199 -8.31 -1.60 -2.78
N PRO A 200 -8.46 -2.46 -3.82
CA PRO A 200 -9.26 -3.68 -3.72
C PRO A 200 -8.85 -4.52 -2.50
N THR A 201 -9.79 -5.23 -1.94
CA THR A 201 -9.57 -6.09 -0.77
C THR A 201 -8.41 -7.06 -1.01
N GLY A 202 -7.49 -7.14 -0.06
CA GLY A 202 -6.26 -7.95 -0.16
C GLY A 202 -5.07 -7.27 -0.85
N GLN A 203 -5.24 -6.10 -1.46
CA GLN A 203 -4.14 -5.34 -2.11
C GLN A 203 -3.62 -4.17 -1.26
N GLY A 204 -4.34 -3.78 -0.22
CA GLY A 204 -3.93 -2.73 0.69
C GLY A 204 -4.31 -3.03 2.13
N THR A 205 -3.39 -2.79 3.07
CA THR A 205 -3.65 -2.95 4.51
C THR A 205 -4.31 -1.72 5.12
N GLY A 206 -4.24 -0.56 4.44
CA GLY A 206 -4.67 0.73 4.98
C GLY A 206 -3.80 1.26 6.13
N LEU A 207 -2.63 0.65 6.38
CA LEU A 207 -1.74 1.04 7.47
C LEU A 207 -0.55 1.89 7.00
N GLY A 208 -0.25 1.88 5.70
CA GLY A 208 0.93 2.56 5.18
C GLY A 208 0.94 4.06 5.44
N LEU A 209 -0.11 4.77 5.05
CA LEU A 209 -0.16 6.23 5.21
C LEU A 209 -0.29 6.66 6.67
N SER A 210 -1.05 5.94 7.51
CA SER A 210 -1.13 6.22 8.95
C SER A 210 0.22 6.05 9.63
N LEU A 211 0.95 4.97 9.34
CA LEU A 211 2.30 4.76 9.84
C LEU A 211 3.28 5.84 9.35
N SER A 212 3.19 6.23 8.08
CA SER A 212 4.01 7.32 7.52
C SER A 212 3.76 8.63 8.25
N TYR A 213 2.49 8.94 8.56
CA TYR A 213 2.12 10.12 9.31
C TYR A 213 2.72 10.10 10.73
N ASP A 214 2.59 8.99 11.45
CA ASP A 214 3.11 8.83 12.81
C ASP A 214 4.64 8.94 12.85
N ILE A 215 5.35 8.30 11.91
CA ILE A 215 6.79 8.38 11.78
C ILE A 215 7.26 9.82 11.54
N VAL A 216 6.65 10.53 10.60
CA VAL A 216 7.02 11.92 10.27
C VAL A 216 6.76 12.83 11.47
N LYS A 217 5.63 12.66 12.17
CA LYS A 217 5.34 13.39 13.41
C LYS A 217 6.34 13.10 14.51
N ALA A 218 6.77 11.85 14.71
CA ALA A 218 7.79 11.48 15.70
C ALA A 218 9.16 12.12 15.39
N HIS A 219 9.44 12.45 14.12
CA HIS A 219 10.63 13.21 13.72
C HIS A 219 10.47 14.73 13.85
N GLY A 220 9.35 15.22 14.39
CA GLY A 220 9.05 16.65 14.48
C GLY A 220 8.65 17.29 13.16
N GLY A 221 8.29 16.46 12.19
CA GLY A 221 7.92 16.86 10.83
C GLY A 221 6.41 16.94 10.60
N GLU A 222 6.06 17.15 9.34
CA GLU A 222 4.68 17.19 8.85
C GLU A 222 4.57 16.43 7.52
N LEU A 223 3.53 15.62 7.35
CA LEU A 223 3.18 14.95 6.10
C LEU A 223 1.96 15.63 5.50
N LYS A 224 2.11 16.19 4.30
CA LYS A 224 1.06 16.86 3.53
C LYS A 224 0.73 16.08 2.27
N VAL A 225 -0.46 16.36 1.73
CA VAL A 225 -0.88 15.86 0.42
C VAL A 225 -1.51 17.01 -0.36
N GLU A 226 -1.10 17.14 -1.61
CA GLU A 226 -1.71 18.00 -2.61
C GLU A 226 -2.20 17.11 -3.74
N THR A 227 -3.48 17.23 -4.11
CA THR A 227 -4.08 16.34 -5.09
C THR A 227 -5.25 17.00 -5.79
N LYS A 228 -5.44 16.61 -7.03
CA LYS A 228 -6.63 16.94 -7.80
C LYS A 228 -7.09 15.70 -8.53
N GLU A 229 -8.38 15.41 -8.42
CA GLU A 229 -8.98 14.22 -9.04
C GLU A 229 -8.76 14.27 -10.57
N GLY A 230 -8.18 13.20 -11.12
CA GLY A 230 -7.79 13.09 -12.53
C GLY A 230 -6.39 13.64 -12.87
N GLU A 231 -5.69 14.31 -11.94
CA GLU A 231 -4.38 14.96 -12.23
C GLU A 231 -3.23 14.43 -11.35
N GLY A 232 -3.50 13.38 -10.53
CA GLY A 232 -2.49 12.78 -9.67
C GLY A 232 -2.48 13.30 -8.24
N ALA A 233 -1.48 12.87 -7.48
CA ALA A 233 -1.27 13.28 -6.11
C ALA A 233 0.21 13.57 -5.84
N GLU A 234 0.48 14.48 -4.92
CA GLU A 234 1.80 14.82 -4.41
C GLU A 234 1.81 14.74 -2.89
N PHE A 235 2.62 13.84 -2.35
CA PHE A 235 2.85 13.73 -0.91
C PHE A 235 4.15 14.43 -0.55
N ILE A 236 4.10 15.31 0.44
CA ILE A 236 5.22 16.15 0.86
C ILE A 236 5.55 15.86 2.31
N ILE A 237 6.72 15.29 2.56
CA ILE A 237 7.31 15.13 3.87
C ILE A 237 8.09 16.40 4.20
N GLN A 238 7.76 17.06 5.30
CA GLN A 238 8.52 18.20 5.83
C GLN A 238 9.26 17.75 7.09
N LEU A 239 10.58 17.89 7.11
CA LEU A 239 11.41 17.57 8.27
C LEU A 239 12.19 18.81 8.70
N PRO A 240 12.51 19.00 10.00
CA PRO A 240 13.43 20.03 10.42
C PRO A 240 14.84 19.75 9.86
N ALA A 241 15.52 20.77 9.33
CA ALA A 241 16.88 20.65 8.80
C ALA A 241 17.92 20.54 9.92
N SER A 242 17.57 21.06 11.10
CA SER A 242 18.39 20.99 12.33
C SER A 242 17.58 20.31 13.42
N ALA A 243 17.94 19.11 13.80
CA ALA A 243 17.42 18.43 14.98
C ALA A 243 18.58 17.89 15.84
#